data_f4e1963ef8bc8fd06f28dec5739f8101
#
_entry.id   f4e1963ef8bc8fd06f28dec5739f8101
#
_cell.length_a   1.000
_cell.length_b   1.000
_cell.length_c   1.000
_cell.angle_alpha   90.00
_cell.angle_beta   90.00
_cell.angle_gamma   90.00
#
_symmetry.space_group_name_H-M   'P 1'
#
loop_
_entity.id
_entity.type
_entity.pdbx_description
1 polymer ?
#
loop_
_entity_poly.entity_id
_entity_poly.type
_entity_poly.pdbx_seq_one_letter_code
_entity_poly.pdbx_strand_id
1 'polypeptide(L)'
;MEVVEKIVYPDEITEFSTEEHRFEPYSWYREMRTSHPVYFDPKQKVWNVFLYRDVERVLSDYQLFSSKNDRRLSSFPVIGKEERSLTSMDPPLHSKRRGLVAKAFTPKSLKTWEPRIVTVAQYWLDQIREQDTIDLVYDLAIPLPVTVIAELLGVPASDWKQFKLWSDAIISPGGRDTYAESVKERTRALKEMADYLLPIIGQKRSRPTDDIISDLTIAELEGERLSDEEIIHFGIGLLFAGNETTTRLISNAFYCFLIDQPAAYPLLRKELSLIPKAVEEVLRYRSPAQFMMRRVAQDTNVFGVEMKEGESIIAWIGSANRDEEHFVQAEQFDLNRPNNQQHLSFGKGTHFCLGAPLARMEASIGLAEFMKRYSRLTLSEQWSLSENLGQRGFLAKFPVCVER
;
A
#
# COMPACT_ATOMS: atom_id res chain seq x y z
N MET A 1 -32.11 -9.59 19.29
CA MET A 1 -31.07 -10.27 18.46
C MET A 1 -30.61 -9.24 17.49
N GLU A 2 -29.49 -8.51 17.79
CA GLU A 2 -28.82 -7.70 16.80
C GLU A 2 -28.34 -8.64 15.70
N VAL A 3 -28.80 -8.40 14.48
CA VAL A 3 -28.26 -9.03 13.30
C VAL A 3 -26.80 -8.58 13.23
N VAL A 4 -25.88 -9.44 13.65
CA VAL A 4 -24.46 -9.24 13.39
C VAL A 4 -24.34 -9.27 11.88
N GLU A 5 -24.29 -8.07 11.26
CA GLU A 5 -24.09 -7.95 9.82
C GLU A 5 -22.79 -8.67 9.45
N LYS A 6 -22.92 -9.60 8.53
CA LYS A 6 -21.82 -10.48 8.12
C LYS A 6 -20.68 -9.63 7.56
N ILE A 7 -19.52 -9.70 8.19
CA ILE A 7 -18.32 -9.03 7.71
C ILE A 7 -17.91 -9.69 6.39
N VAL A 8 -17.74 -8.86 5.36
CA VAL A 8 -17.23 -9.30 4.07
C VAL A 8 -15.70 -9.27 4.15
N TYR A 9 -15.07 -10.43 4.02
CA TYR A 9 -13.62 -10.53 3.91
C TYR A 9 -13.24 -10.51 2.43
N PRO A 10 -12.36 -9.60 2.00
CA PRO A 10 -11.87 -9.59 0.61
C PRO A 10 -11.30 -10.94 0.18
N ASP A 11 -10.68 -11.65 1.11
CA ASP A 11 -10.11 -13.00 0.87
C ASP A 11 -11.18 -14.08 0.62
N GLU A 12 -12.45 -13.83 1.00
CA GLU A 12 -13.59 -14.72 0.73
C GLU A 12 -14.36 -14.35 -0.54
N ILE A 13 -14.09 -13.17 -1.15
CA ILE A 13 -14.76 -12.69 -2.37
C ILE A 13 -14.26 -13.45 -3.58
N THR A 14 -13.01 -13.86 -3.55
CA THR A 14 -12.36 -14.56 -4.64
C THR A 14 -12.40 -16.07 -4.42
N GLU A 15 -12.52 -16.83 -5.48
CA GLU A 15 -12.40 -18.29 -5.44
C GLU A 15 -10.95 -18.76 -5.20
N PHE A 16 -10.12 -17.89 -4.62
CA PHE A 16 -8.74 -18.19 -4.31
C PHE A 16 -8.64 -19.14 -3.13
N SER A 17 -8.28 -20.36 -3.43
CA SER A 17 -8.18 -21.43 -2.43
C SER A 17 -6.83 -21.50 -1.72
N THR A 18 -5.78 -20.89 -2.30
CA THR A 18 -4.41 -20.93 -1.78
C THR A 18 -3.78 -19.53 -1.76
N GLU A 19 -2.71 -19.35 -0.98
CA GLU A 19 -1.94 -18.11 -0.98
C GLU A 19 -1.24 -17.86 -2.33
N GLU A 20 -0.89 -18.93 -3.05
CA GLU A 20 -0.33 -18.82 -4.41
C GLU A 20 -1.34 -18.22 -5.37
N HIS A 21 -2.60 -18.66 -5.35
CA HIS A 21 -3.66 -18.07 -6.16
C HIS A 21 -3.89 -16.58 -5.81
N ARG A 22 -3.72 -16.20 -4.54
CA ARG A 22 -3.81 -14.80 -4.11
C ARG A 22 -2.60 -13.98 -4.56
N PHE A 23 -1.43 -14.57 -4.62
CA PHE A 23 -0.21 -13.91 -5.10
C PHE A 23 -0.17 -13.80 -6.63
N GLU A 24 -0.70 -14.81 -7.34
CA GLU A 24 -0.76 -14.89 -8.81
C GLU A 24 -2.23 -14.90 -9.33
N PRO A 25 -3.04 -13.85 -9.06
CA PRO A 25 -4.46 -13.83 -9.41
C PRO A 25 -4.73 -13.54 -10.90
N TYR A 26 -3.71 -13.42 -11.71
CA TYR A 26 -3.77 -12.78 -13.03
C TYR A 26 -4.55 -13.58 -14.06
N SER A 27 -4.56 -14.91 -14.00
CA SER A 27 -5.39 -15.77 -14.84
C SER A 27 -6.88 -15.53 -14.58
N TRP A 28 -7.26 -15.45 -13.29
CA TRP A 28 -8.63 -15.13 -12.89
C TRP A 28 -9.01 -13.69 -13.30
N TYR A 29 -8.11 -12.70 -13.14
CA TYR A 29 -8.38 -11.34 -13.61
C TYR A 29 -8.66 -11.28 -15.11
N ARG A 30 -7.90 -12.03 -15.92
CA ARG A 30 -8.11 -12.10 -17.37
C ARG A 30 -9.47 -12.71 -17.69
N GLU A 31 -9.82 -13.81 -17.04
CA GLU A 31 -11.13 -14.43 -17.20
C GLU A 31 -12.25 -13.45 -16.86
N MET A 32 -12.16 -12.76 -15.72
CA MET A 32 -13.18 -11.81 -15.29
C MET A 32 -13.28 -10.61 -16.25
N ARG A 33 -12.16 -10.05 -16.71
CA ARG A 33 -12.19 -8.97 -17.72
C ARG A 33 -12.91 -9.39 -18.99
N THR A 34 -12.72 -10.63 -19.40
CA THR A 34 -13.27 -11.13 -20.68
C THR A 34 -14.73 -11.55 -20.57
N SER A 35 -15.10 -12.24 -19.49
CA SER A 35 -16.40 -12.91 -19.37
C SER A 35 -17.37 -12.19 -18.44
N HIS A 36 -16.86 -11.53 -17.40
CA HIS A 36 -17.66 -10.90 -16.34
C HIS A 36 -17.04 -9.58 -15.86
N PRO A 37 -16.86 -8.57 -16.76
CA PRO A 37 -16.15 -7.33 -16.41
C PRO A 37 -16.82 -6.53 -15.30
N VAL A 38 -18.12 -6.71 -15.10
CA VAL A 38 -18.90 -6.23 -13.96
C VAL A 38 -19.66 -7.43 -13.40
N TYR A 39 -19.41 -7.78 -12.16
CA TYR A 39 -19.92 -9.00 -11.54
C TYR A 39 -20.47 -8.74 -10.14
N PHE A 40 -21.68 -9.22 -9.86
CA PHE A 40 -22.25 -9.22 -8.51
C PHE A 40 -21.98 -10.57 -7.84
N ASP A 41 -21.21 -10.58 -6.75
CA ASP A 41 -21.03 -11.78 -5.95
C ASP A 41 -22.25 -11.96 -5.00
N PRO A 42 -23.11 -12.97 -5.23
CA PRO A 42 -24.30 -13.16 -4.40
C PRO A 42 -23.98 -13.68 -3.00
N LYS A 43 -22.81 -14.29 -2.78
CA LYS A 43 -22.38 -14.81 -1.48
C LYS A 43 -21.96 -13.67 -0.57
N GLN A 44 -21.15 -12.75 -1.10
CA GLN A 44 -20.60 -11.61 -0.39
C GLN A 44 -21.48 -10.36 -0.49
N LYS A 45 -22.45 -10.35 -1.43
CA LYS A 45 -23.32 -9.22 -1.75
C LYS A 45 -22.54 -7.97 -2.11
N VAL A 46 -21.56 -8.12 -3.02
CA VAL A 46 -20.67 -7.06 -3.44
C VAL A 46 -20.51 -7.06 -4.97
N TRP A 47 -20.50 -5.88 -5.54
CA TRP A 47 -20.14 -5.65 -6.95
C TRP A 47 -18.64 -5.71 -7.13
N ASN A 48 -18.20 -6.21 -8.28
CA ASN A 48 -16.80 -6.29 -8.69
C ASN A 48 -16.63 -5.69 -10.07
N VAL A 49 -15.62 -4.84 -10.28
CA VAL A 49 -15.27 -4.28 -11.58
C VAL A 49 -13.80 -4.54 -11.90
N PHE A 50 -13.51 -4.92 -13.14
CA PHE A 50 -12.22 -5.45 -13.55
C PHE A 50 -11.53 -4.68 -14.69
N LEU A 51 -12.28 -4.02 -15.58
CA LEU A 51 -11.71 -3.24 -16.70
C LEU A 51 -11.12 -1.93 -16.20
N TYR A 52 -10.06 -1.46 -16.84
CA TYR A 52 -9.37 -0.22 -16.50
C TYR A 52 -10.33 0.98 -16.40
N ARG A 53 -11.16 1.19 -17.42
CA ARG A 53 -12.11 2.31 -17.49
C ARG A 53 -13.12 2.31 -16.33
N ASP A 54 -13.59 1.11 -15.94
CA ASP A 54 -14.60 0.96 -14.89
C ASP A 54 -13.98 1.12 -13.51
N VAL A 55 -12.79 0.55 -13.27
CA VAL A 55 -11.99 0.73 -12.06
C VAL A 55 -11.61 2.20 -11.88
N GLU A 56 -11.11 2.86 -12.94
CA GLU A 56 -10.80 4.30 -12.91
C GLU A 56 -12.04 5.13 -12.52
N ARG A 57 -13.21 4.79 -13.07
CA ARG A 57 -14.47 5.44 -12.74
C ARG A 57 -14.84 5.29 -11.27
N VAL A 58 -14.80 4.07 -10.73
CA VAL A 58 -15.08 3.82 -9.31
C VAL A 58 -14.13 4.57 -8.39
N LEU A 59 -12.86 4.70 -8.77
CA LEU A 59 -11.85 5.39 -7.96
C LEU A 59 -11.97 6.91 -8.01
N SER A 60 -12.46 7.49 -9.10
CA SER A 60 -12.48 8.93 -9.34
C SER A 60 -13.83 9.61 -9.07
N ASP A 61 -14.94 8.92 -9.26
CA ASP A 61 -16.29 9.48 -9.15
C ASP A 61 -16.86 9.28 -7.73
N TYR A 62 -16.41 10.10 -6.78
CA TYR A 62 -16.85 10.02 -5.38
C TYR A 62 -18.34 10.34 -5.18
N GLN A 63 -18.99 10.99 -6.15
CA GLN A 63 -20.42 11.29 -6.09
C GLN A 63 -21.28 10.03 -6.28
N LEU A 64 -20.80 9.08 -7.09
CA LEU A 64 -21.42 7.78 -7.27
C LEU A 64 -20.83 6.70 -6.36
N PHE A 65 -19.52 6.79 -6.06
CA PHE A 65 -18.76 5.76 -5.35
C PHE A 65 -18.03 6.37 -4.15
N SER A 66 -18.75 6.44 -3.04
CA SER A 66 -18.29 7.05 -1.80
C SER A 66 -17.16 6.25 -1.14
N SER A 67 -16.22 6.96 -0.53
CA SER A 67 -15.20 6.37 0.35
C SER A 67 -15.65 6.25 1.81
N LYS A 68 -16.85 6.72 2.16
CA LYS A 68 -17.40 6.56 3.51
C LYS A 68 -17.55 5.08 3.81
N ASN A 69 -16.86 4.64 4.86
CA ASN A 69 -16.73 3.23 5.16
C ASN A 69 -18.06 2.56 5.47
N ASP A 70 -18.27 1.44 4.84
CA ASP A 70 -19.03 0.35 5.43
C ASP A 70 -18.06 -0.43 6.35
N ARG A 71 -18.36 -0.51 7.65
CA ARG A 71 -17.57 -1.27 8.64
C ARG A 71 -17.34 -2.73 8.21
N ARG A 72 -18.22 -3.24 7.35
CA ARG A 72 -18.18 -4.61 6.82
C ARG A 72 -17.03 -4.86 5.84
N LEU A 73 -16.49 -3.79 5.22
CA LEU A 73 -15.57 -3.89 4.08
C LEU A 73 -14.24 -3.17 4.30
N SER A 74 -14.01 -2.62 5.49
CA SER A 74 -12.79 -1.87 5.76
C SER A 74 -11.58 -2.78 5.80
N SER A 75 -10.76 -2.76 4.74
CA SER A 75 -9.42 -3.32 4.76
C SER A 75 -8.46 -2.49 5.62
N PHE A 76 -8.83 -1.25 5.97
CA PHE A 76 -8.09 -0.38 6.87
C PHE A 76 -8.84 -0.23 8.20
N PRO A 77 -8.15 -0.34 9.34
CA PRO A 77 -8.78 -0.16 10.62
C PRO A 77 -9.28 1.29 10.76
N VAL A 78 -10.55 1.41 11.12
CA VAL A 78 -11.10 2.72 11.50
C VAL A 78 -10.66 3.01 12.93
N ILE A 79 -9.82 4.04 13.08
CA ILE A 79 -9.33 4.49 14.36
C ILE A 79 -10.28 5.57 14.88
N GLY A 80 -11.00 5.28 15.95
CA GLY A 80 -11.95 6.23 16.54
C GLY A 80 -13.27 6.36 15.76
N LYS A 81 -13.81 7.59 15.65
CA LYS A 81 -15.02 7.85 14.85
C LYS A 81 -14.68 7.84 13.37
N GLU A 82 -15.51 7.20 12.55
CA GLU A 82 -15.33 7.02 11.10
C GLU A 82 -15.01 8.33 10.34
N GLU A 83 -15.52 9.45 10.81
CA GLU A 83 -15.36 10.78 10.22
C GLU A 83 -13.95 11.37 10.33
N ARG A 84 -12.96 10.64 10.91
CA ARG A 84 -11.62 11.16 11.18
C ARG A 84 -10.51 10.60 10.29
N SER A 85 -10.76 9.50 9.58
CA SER A 85 -9.79 8.93 8.66
C SER A 85 -9.90 9.58 7.27
N LEU A 86 -8.79 10.07 6.72
CA LEU A 86 -8.75 10.60 5.35
C LEU A 86 -9.21 9.59 4.30
N THR A 87 -9.04 8.30 4.56
CA THR A 87 -9.43 7.23 3.63
C THR A 87 -10.94 6.95 3.64
N SER A 88 -11.66 7.48 4.63
CA SER A 88 -13.09 7.21 4.87
C SER A 88 -13.96 8.47 4.79
N MET A 89 -13.48 9.50 4.15
CA MET A 89 -14.18 10.78 3.96
C MET A 89 -14.42 11.04 2.48
N ASP A 90 -15.47 11.78 2.18
CA ASP A 90 -15.68 12.37 0.86
C ASP A 90 -15.52 13.91 0.90
N PRO A 91 -15.27 14.56 -0.26
CA PRO A 91 -15.37 16.00 -0.36
C PRO A 91 -16.75 16.53 0.11
N PRO A 92 -16.84 17.73 0.73
CA PRO A 92 -15.76 18.72 0.88
C PRO A 92 -14.83 18.47 2.09
N LEU A 93 -15.25 17.70 3.09
CA LEU A 93 -14.48 17.46 4.32
C LEU A 93 -13.12 16.81 4.03
N HIS A 94 -13.10 15.77 3.17
CA HIS A 94 -11.87 15.15 2.69
C HIS A 94 -10.90 16.17 2.12
N SER A 95 -11.36 17.04 1.21
CA SER A 95 -10.49 18.01 0.54
C SER A 95 -9.87 18.99 1.54
N LYS A 96 -10.65 19.43 2.54
CA LYS A 96 -10.19 20.32 3.59
C LYS A 96 -9.10 19.65 4.45
N ARG A 97 -9.35 18.44 4.96
CA ARG A 97 -8.40 17.69 5.80
C ARG A 97 -7.16 17.30 5.03
N ARG A 98 -7.34 16.84 3.78
CA ARG A 98 -6.21 16.52 2.89
C ARG A 98 -5.34 17.75 2.62
N GLY A 99 -5.92 18.95 2.46
CA GLY A 99 -5.19 20.19 2.28
C GLY A 99 -4.25 20.53 3.44
N LEU A 100 -4.63 20.20 4.68
CA LEU A 100 -3.77 20.37 5.86
C LEU A 100 -2.57 19.40 5.83
N VAL A 101 -2.82 18.12 5.63
CA VAL A 101 -1.75 17.11 5.66
C VAL A 101 -0.83 17.17 4.43
N ALA A 102 -1.33 17.60 3.28
CA ALA A 102 -0.54 17.75 2.06
C ALA A 102 0.58 18.81 2.19
N LYS A 103 0.47 19.73 3.15
CA LYS A 103 1.52 20.71 3.43
C LYS A 103 2.82 20.07 3.90
N ALA A 104 2.74 18.90 4.56
CA ALA A 104 3.91 18.11 4.95
C ALA A 104 4.55 17.35 3.76
N PHE A 105 3.81 17.13 2.64
CA PHE A 105 4.25 16.38 1.47
C PHE A 105 4.54 17.26 0.26
N THR A 106 5.24 18.36 0.48
CA THR A 106 5.60 19.29 -0.60
C THR A 106 6.81 18.80 -1.39
N PRO A 107 7.03 19.25 -2.64
CA PRO A 107 8.25 18.96 -3.38
C PRO A 107 9.54 19.37 -2.63
N LYS A 108 9.46 20.42 -1.80
CA LYS A 108 10.58 20.86 -0.94
C LYS A 108 10.87 19.81 0.13
N SER A 109 9.86 19.34 0.86
CA SER A 109 10.00 18.29 1.88
C SER A 109 10.57 17.00 1.27
N LEU A 110 10.01 16.55 0.11
CA LEU A 110 10.52 15.37 -0.60
C LEU A 110 12.01 15.48 -0.94
N LYS A 111 12.46 16.65 -1.39
CA LYS A 111 13.88 16.87 -1.71
C LYS A 111 14.79 16.78 -0.48
N THR A 112 14.30 17.16 0.71
CA THR A 112 15.09 17.05 1.96
C THR A 112 15.10 15.60 2.49
N TRP A 113 14.13 14.77 2.12
CA TRP A 113 14.04 13.38 2.55
C TRP A 113 14.98 12.44 1.78
N GLU A 114 15.29 12.75 0.54
CA GLU A 114 16.14 11.90 -0.31
C GLU A 114 17.46 11.50 0.35
N PRO A 115 18.27 12.40 0.92
CA PRO A 115 19.51 12.03 1.62
C PRO A 115 19.28 11.16 2.86
N ARG A 116 18.14 11.35 3.57
CA ARG A 116 17.79 10.55 4.73
C ARG A 116 17.47 9.11 4.31
N ILE A 117 16.69 8.95 3.24
CA ILE A 117 16.34 7.63 2.69
C ILE A 117 17.59 6.88 2.21
N VAL A 118 18.54 7.57 1.56
CA VAL A 118 19.84 6.99 1.17
C VAL A 118 20.58 6.48 2.42
N THR A 119 20.66 7.29 3.47
CA THR A 119 21.34 6.91 4.73
C THR A 119 20.69 5.69 5.36
N VAL A 120 19.36 5.63 5.42
CA VAL A 120 18.62 4.48 5.96
C VAL A 120 18.86 3.22 5.10
N ALA A 121 18.80 3.34 3.76
CA ALA A 121 19.06 2.22 2.87
C ALA A 121 20.48 1.67 3.05
N GLN A 122 21.46 2.54 3.11
CA GLN A 122 22.86 2.16 3.35
C GLN A 122 23.05 1.50 4.69
N TYR A 123 22.44 2.02 5.76
CA TYR A 123 22.48 1.42 7.10
C TYR A 123 21.99 -0.03 7.09
N TRP A 124 20.82 -0.30 6.49
CA TRP A 124 20.29 -1.66 6.44
C TRP A 124 21.12 -2.59 5.58
N LEU A 125 21.64 -2.12 4.47
CA LEU A 125 22.55 -2.88 3.61
C LEU A 125 23.90 -3.17 4.29
N ASP A 126 24.37 -2.31 5.21
CA ASP A 126 25.57 -2.56 6.00
C ASP A 126 25.39 -3.68 7.02
N GLN A 127 24.16 -3.90 7.54
CA GLN A 127 23.88 -4.99 8.47
C GLN A 127 24.02 -6.37 7.83
N ILE A 128 23.86 -6.48 6.51
CA ILE A 128 23.88 -7.74 5.76
C ILE A 128 25.12 -7.90 4.86
N ARG A 129 26.05 -6.97 4.93
CA ARG A 129 27.15 -6.88 3.95
C ARG A 129 28.10 -8.10 3.94
N GLU A 130 28.23 -8.84 5.05
CA GLU A 130 29.08 -10.01 5.16
C GLU A 130 28.34 -11.35 4.86
N GLN A 131 27.05 -11.29 4.56
CA GLN A 131 26.23 -12.47 4.29
C GLN A 131 26.27 -12.82 2.81
N ASP A 132 26.38 -14.10 2.48
CA ASP A 132 26.31 -14.61 1.11
C ASP A 132 24.87 -15.05 0.73
N THR A 133 24.02 -15.28 1.73
CA THR A 133 22.59 -15.52 1.58
C THR A 133 21.82 -14.55 2.45
N ILE A 134 20.85 -13.85 1.87
CA ILE A 134 20.02 -12.82 2.54
C ILE A 134 18.56 -13.07 2.25
N ASP A 135 17.69 -12.56 3.12
CA ASP A 135 16.24 -12.50 2.89
C ASP A 135 15.84 -11.08 2.45
N LEU A 136 15.58 -10.90 1.16
CA LEU A 136 15.25 -9.58 0.59
C LEU A 136 14.03 -8.91 1.28
N VAL A 137 13.09 -9.71 1.79
CA VAL A 137 11.91 -9.17 2.49
C VAL A 137 12.29 -8.72 3.90
N TYR A 138 12.89 -9.62 4.69
CA TYR A 138 13.19 -9.36 6.10
C TYR A 138 14.35 -8.39 6.28
N ASP A 139 15.39 -8.52 5.45
CA ASP A 139 16.64 -7.77 5.64
C ASP A 139 16.62 -6.38 4.97
N LEU A 140 15.71 -6.14 4.00
CA LEU A 140 15.64 -4.87 3.27
C LEU A 140 14.22 -4.32 3.12
N ALA A 141 13.30 -5.10 2.50
CA ALA A 141 12.03 -4.54 2.07
C ALA A 141 11.12 -4.14 3.23
N ILE A 142 11.19 -4.81 4.38
CA ILE A 142 10.47 -4.44 5.61
C ILE A 142 11.16 -3.28 6.35
N PRO A 143 12.44 -3.40 6.73
CA PRO A 143 13.05 -2.40 7.62
C PRO A 143 13.25 -1.03 6.96
N LEU A 144 13.47 -0.97 5.66
CA LEU A 144 13.68 0.30 4.96
C LEU A 144 12.48 1.25 5.09
N PRO A 145 11.26 0.93 4.63
CA PRO A 145 10.14 1.86 4.72
C PRO A 145 9.68 2.13 6.15
N VAL A 146 9.75 1.14 7.05
CA VAL A 146 9.39 1.35 8.46
C VAL A 146 10.30 2.38 9.11
N THR A 147 11.62 2.27 8.87
CA THR A 147 12.61 3.21 9.42
C THR A 147 12.45 4.60 8.81
N VAL A 148 12.25 4.69 7.49
CA VAL A 148 12.02 5.97 6.80
C VAL A 148 10.79 6.68 7.35
N ILE A 149 9.65 5.99 7.46
CA ILE A 149 8.43 6.58 8.02
C ILE A 149 8.62 7.03 9.47
N ALA A 150 9.30 6.23 10.30
CA ALA A 150 9.61 6.61 11.69
C ALA A 150 10.42 7.92 11.72
N GLU A 151 11.50 8.00 10.95
CA GLU A 151 12.33 9.22 10.88
C GLU A 151 11.54 10.44 10.37
N LEU A 152 10.73 10.26 9.32
CA LEU A 152 9.93 11.34 8.74
C LEU A 152 8.85 11.84 9.70
N LEU A 153 8.30 10.97 10.54
CA LEU A 153 7.39 11.35 11.62
C LEU A 153 8.11 12.07 12.77
N GLY A 154 9.43 11.97 12.84
CA GLY A 154 10.22 12.55 13.94
C GLY A 154 10.17 11.71 15.22
N VAL A 155 9.99 10.39 15.08
CA VAL A 155 10.06 9.40 16.15
C VAL A 155 11.40 8.65 16.09
N PRO A 156 11.90 8.08 17.20
CA PRO A 156 13.17 7.35 17.21
C PRO A 156 13.16 6.17 16.23
N ALA A 157 14.10 6.15 15.30
CA ALA A 157 14.25 5.05 14.33
C ALA A 157 14.57 3.70 15.03
N SER A 158 15.16 3.72 16.25
CA SER A 158 15.37 2.51 17.07
C SER A 158 14.12 1.72 17.36
N ASP A 159 12.96 2.38 17.33
CA ASP A 159 11.68 1.79 17.72
C ASP A 159 10.97 1.07 16.55
N TRP A 160 11.64 0.96 15.40
CA TRP A 160 11.08 0.35 14.19
C TRP A 160 10.47 -1.05 14.40
N LYS A 161 11.07 -1.87 15.29
CA LYS A 161 10.52 -3.20 15.61
C LYS A 161 9.16 -3.11 16.27
N GLN A 162 8.99 -2.14 17.17
CA GLN A 162 7.72 -1.88 17.83
C GLN A 162 6.67 -1.37 16.82
N PHE A 163 7.06 -0.48 15.91
CA PHE A 163 6.17 -0.03 14.84
C PHE A 163 5.75 -1.19 13.91
N LYS A 164 6.70 -2.08 13.59
CA LYS A 164 6.39 -3.27 12.79
C LYS A 164 5.38 -4.18 13.51
N LEU A 165 5.57 -4.44 14.80
CA LEU A 165 4.64 -5.25 15.60
C LEU A 165 3.23 -4.63 15.64
N TRP A 166 3.11 -3.33 15.87
CA TRP A 166 1.82 -2.64 15.82
C TRP A 166 1.19 -2.70 14.44
N SER A 167 1.98 -2.47 13.39
CA SER A 167 1.50 -2.55 12.00
C SER A 167 0.93 -3.93 11.70
N ASP A 168 1.66 -5.00 12.04
CA ASP A 168 1.21 -6.38 11.81
C ASP A 168 -0.09 -6.70 12.56
N ALA A 169 -0.19 -6.30 13.83
CA ALA A 169 -1.39 -6.49 14.63
C ALA A 169 -2.60 -5.73 14.07
N ILE A 170 -2.37 -4.52 13.53
CA ILE A 170 -3.42 -3.69 12.93
C ILE A 170 -3.92 -4.31 11.62
N ILE A 171 -3.01 -4.86 10.80
CA ILE A 171 -3.32 -5.42 9.48
C ILE A 171 -3.94 -6.83 9.59
N SER A 172 -3.62 -7.58 10.65
CA SER A 172 -4.07 -8.96 10.77
C SER A 172 -5.59 -9.07 10.59
N PRO A 173 -6.08 -9.79 9.58
CA PRO A 173 -7.52 -9.88 9.30
C PRO A 173 -8.26 -10.68 10.37
N GLY A 174 -7.54 -11.60 11.05
CA GLY A 174 -8.14 -12.69 11.78
C GLY A 174 -8.91 -13.63 10.84
N GLY A 175 -8.73 -14.93 10.97
CA GLY A 175 -9.64 -15.90 10.34
C GLY A 175 -11.03 -15.84 10.99
N ARG A 176 -12.00 -16.54 10.41
CA ARG A 176 -13.38 -16.59 10.92
C ARG A 176 -13.43 -16.95 12.42
N ASP A 177 -12.57 -17.86 12.87
CA ASP A 177 -12.48 -18.34 14.24
C ASP A 177 -11.63 -17.46 15.16
N THR A 178 -10.74 -16.60 14.60
CA THR A 178 -9.83 -15.73 15.35
C THR A 178 -10.19 -14.24 15.25
N TYR A 179 -11.33 -13.90 14.63
CA TYR A 179 -11.72 -12.51 14.39
C TYR A 179 -11.81 -11.67 15.67
N ALA A 180 -12.46 -12.22 16.71
CA ALA A 180 -12.63 -11.51 17.98
C ALA A 180 -11.27 -11.22 18.68
N GLU A 181 -10.30 -12.12 18.51
CA GLU A 181 -8.95 -11.96 19.04
C GLU A 181 -8.15 -10.93 18.24
N SER A 182 -8.21 -11.00 16.91
CA SER A 182 -7.56 -9.99 16.06
C SER A 182 -8.14 -8.58 16.26
N VAL A 183 -9.44 -8.43 16.53
CA VAL A 183 -10.04 -7.14 16.90
C VAL A 183 -9.46 -6.61 18.22
N LYS A 184 -9.27 -7.48 19.23
CA LYS A 184 -8.67 -7.08 20.51
C LYS A 184 -7.22 -6.66 20.34
N GLU A 185 -6.43 -7.44 19.60
CA GLU A 185 -5.02 -7.11 19.33
C GLU A 185 -4.88 -5.82 18.55
N ARG A 186 -5.71 -5.63 17.52
CA ARG A 186 -5.79 -4.39 16.76
C ARG A 186 -6.11 -3.20 17.66
N THR A 187 -7.15 -3.31 18.49
CA THR A 187 -7.55 -2.23 19.39
C THR A 187 -6.45 -1.90 20.38
N ARG A 188 -5.75 -2.92 20.90
CA ARG A 188 -4.59 -2.74 21.77
C ARG A 188 -3.46 -2.00 21.05
N ALA A 189 -3.08 -2.46 19.86
CA ALA A 189 -2.00 -1.86 19.07
C ALA A 189 -2.30 -0.39 18.74
N LEU A 190 -3.53 -0.08 18.33
CA LEU A 190 -3.97 1.30 18.05
C LEU A 190 -3.88 2.19 19.28
N LYS A 191 -4.28 1.68 20.45
CA LYS A 191 -4.17 2.41 21.71
C LYS A 191 -2.71 2.65 22.10
N GLU A 192 -1.87 1.62 22.04
CA GLU A 192 -0.45 1.72 22.35
C GLU A 192 0.27 2.73 21.44
N MET A 193 -0.04 2.74 20.13
CA MET A 193 0.50 3.74 19.20
C MET A 193 0.01 5.16 19.54
N ALA A 194 -1.26 5.32 19.89
CA ALA A 194 -1.80 6.62 20.28
C ALA A 194 -1.13 7.13 21.57
N ASP A 195 -1.00 6.28 22.59
CA ASP A 195 -0.33 6.61 23.86
C ASP A 195 1.16 6.96 23.64
N TYR A 196 1.82 6.31 22.66
CA TYR A 196 3.20 6.61 22.27
C TYR A 196 3.34 7.96 21.55
N LEU A 197 2.45 8.26 20.60
CA LEU A 197 2.52 9.48 19.79
C LEU A 197 2.11 10.74 20.54
N LEU A 198 1.16 10.65 21.48
CA LEU A 198 0.60 11.81 22.19
C LEU A 198 1.67 12.69 22.87
N PRO A 199 2.60 12.17 23.69
CA PRO A 199 3.65 12.99 24.30
C PRO A 199 4.61 13.60 23.27
N ILE A 200 4.86 12.92 22.15
CA ILE A 200 5.69 13.43 21.06
C ILE A 200 5.02 14.64 20.42
N ILE A 201 3.74 14.56 20.11
CA ILE A 201 2.95 15.67 19.55
C ILE A 201 2.98 16.88 20.48
N GLY A 202 2.81 16.68 21.80
CA GLY A 202 2.90 17.74 22.79
C GLY A 202 4.27 18.44 22.82
N GLN A 203 5.35 17.67 22.69
CA GLN A 203 6.71 18.22 22.57
C GLN A 203 6.89 19.02 21.27
N LYS A 204 6.41 18.48 20.12
CA LYS A 204 6.54 19.12 18.81
C LYS A 204 5.72 20.39 18.69
N ARG A 205 4.55 20.51 19.36
CA ARG A 205 3.82 21.77 19.46
C ARG A 205 4.62 22.87 20.15
N SER A 206 5.41 22.51 21.17
CA SER A 206 6.21 23.46 21.94
C SER A 206 7.57 23.76 21.28
N ARG A 207 8.15 22.77 20.62
CA ARG A 207 9.47 22.82 19.97
C ARG A 207 9.44 22.06 18.65
N PRO A 208 8.93 22.67 17.57
CA PRO A 208 8.89 22.05 16.26
C PRO A 208 10.30 21.69 15.76
N THR A 209 10.41 20.57 15.06
CA THR A 209 11.63 20.11 14.37
C THR A 209 11.32 19.82 12.89
N ASP A 210 12.31 19.41 12.11
CA ASP A 210 12.13 19.12 10.70
C ASP A 210 11.54 17.70 10.49
N ASP A 211 10.24 17.57 10.78
CA ASP A 211 9.48 16.33 10.67
C ASP A 211 7.98 16.56 10.43
N ILE A 212 7.29 15.51 9.97
CA ILE A 212 5.87 15.56 9.58
C ILE A 212 4.96 15.91 10.76
N ILE A 213 5.22 15.38 11.97
CA ILE A 213 4.39 15.69 13.15
C ILE A 213 4.51 17.18 13.47
N SER A 214 5.71 17.77 13.42
CA SER A 214 5.91 19.20 13.60
C SER A 214 5.15 20.02 12.56
N ASP A 215 5.23 19.66 11.28
CA ASP A 215 4.49 20.33 10.21
C ASP A 215 2.97 20.26 10.43
N LEU A 216 2.46 19.11 10.89
CA LEU A 216 1.04 18.93 11.19
C LEU A 216 0.59 19.76 12.40
N THR A 217 1.44 19.94 13.42
CA THR A 217 1.11 20.74 14.60
C THR A 217 0.95 22.23 14.29
N ILE A 218 1.62 22.74 13.26
CA ILE A 218 1.57 24.14 12.83
C ILE A 218 0.70 24.36 11.61
N ALA A 219 0.26 23.29 10.93
CA ALA A 219 -0.58 23.38 9.74
C ALA A 219 -1.91 24.07 10.07
N GLU A 220 -2.25 25.08 9.29
CA GLU A 220 -3.50 25.84 9.41
C GLU A 220 -4.13 26.04 8.03
N LEU A 221 -5.43 25.87 7.94
CA LEU A 221 -6.24 26.15 6.76
C LEU A 221 -7.55 26.80 7.17
N GLU A 222 -7.81 28.00 6.66
CA GLU A 222 -9.04 28.77 6.97
C GLU A 222 -9.26 29.00 8.48
N GLY A 223 -8.17 29.17 9.25
CA GLY A 223 -8.23 29.35 10.71
C GLY A 223 -8.37 28.07 11.51
N GLU A 224 -8.48 26.91 10.86
CA GLU A 224 -8.55 25.61 11.54
C GLU A 224 -7.18 24.93 11.57
N ARG A 225 -6.88 24.30 12.71
CA ARG A 225 -5.70 23.47 12.94
C ARG A 225 -6.11 22.04 13.28
N LEU A 226 -5.21 21.10 13.07
CA LEU A 226 -5.42 19.72 13.48
C LEU A 226 -5.35 19.59 15.01
N SER A 227 -6.31 18.87 15.58
CA SER A 227 -6.25 18.45 16.98
C SER A 227 -5.18 17.37 17.17
N ASP A 228 -4.75 17.14 18.42
CA ASP A 228 -3.77 16.05 18.71
C ASP A 228 -4.31 14.68 18.29
N GLU A 229 -5.61 14.45 18.47
CA GLU A 229 -6.27 13.23 18.05
C GLU A 229 -6.24 13.05 16.52
N GLU A 230 -6.46 14.11 15.74
CA GLU A 230 -6.35 14.07 14.28
C GLU A 230 -4.91 13.82 13.82
N ILE A 231 -3.92 14.41 14.49
CA ILE A 231 -2.49 14.17 14.21
C ILE A 231 -2.12 12.73 14.54
N ILE A 232 -2.59 12.18 15.68
CA ILE A 232 -2.40 10.76 16.02
C ILE A 232 -2.98 9.85 14.94
N HIS A 233 -4.24 10.08 14.54
CA HIS A 233 -4.88 9.28 13.50
C HIS A 233 -4.13 9.32 12.17
N PHE A 234 -3.66 10.51 11.80
CA PHE A 234 -2.87 10.66 10.58
C PHE A 234 -1.51 9.96 10.70
N GLY A 235 -0.79 10.12 11.82
CA GLY A 235 0.50 9.48 12.06
C GLY A 235 0.39 7.95 12.02
N ILE A 236 -0.62 7.39 12.69
CA ILE A 236 -0.91 5.95 12.64
C ILE A 236 -1.27 5.52 11.20
N GLY A 237 -2.12 6.29 10.53
CA GLY A 237 -2.49 6.01 9.14
C GLY A 237 -1.29 6.04 8.19
N LEU A 238 -0.36 6.96 8.39
CA LEU A 238 0.86 7.07 7.59
C LEU A 238 1.83 5.91 7.84
N LEU A 239 2.07 5.55 9.12
CA LEU A 239 2.87 4.39 9.49
C LEU A 239 2.35 3.11 8.84
N PHE A 240 1.04 2.92 8.90
CA PHE A 240 0.36 1.78 8.33
C PHE A 240 0.44 1.76 6.80
N ALA A 241 -0.02 2.83 6.15
CA ALA A 241 -0.13 2.88 4.69
C ALA A 241 1.24 2.90 3.99
N GLY A 242 2.24 3.54 4.61
CA GLY A 242 3.58 3.66 4.04
C GLY A 242 4.43 2.40 4.19
N ASN A 243 4.22 1.64 5.25
CA ASN A 243 5.05 0.47 5.55
C ASN A 243 4.75 -0.70 4.60
N GLU A 244 3.53 -1.27 4.68
CA GLU A 244 3.20 -2.53 4.01
C GLU A 244 3.25 -2.41 2.48
N THR A 245 2.69 -1.33 1.95
CA THR A 245 2.61 -1.16 0.49
C THR A 245 3.98 -0.94 -0.14
N THR A 246 4.88 -0.22 0.51
CA THR A 246 6.25 -0.01 0.03
C THR A 246 7.10 -1.28 0.21
N THR A 247 6.93 -2.02 1.30
CA THR A 247 7.51 -3.36 1.48
C THR A 247 7.13 -4.27 0.30
N ARG A 248 5.85 -4.32 -0.06
CA ARG A 248 5.38 -5.11 -1.21
C ARG A 248 5.94 -4.61 -2.53
N LEU A 249 6.04 -3.29 -2.73
CA LEU A 249 6.62 -2.71 -3.94
C LEU A 249 8.07 -3.16 -4.12
N ILE A 250 8.88 -3.09 -3.08
CA ILE A 250 10.31 -3.50 -3.14
C ILE A 250 10.41 -5.01 -3.34
N SER A 251 9.63 -5.81 -2.61
CA SER A 251 9.62 -7.28 -2.76
C SER A 251 9.16 -7.71 -4.16
N ASN A 252 8.10 -7.09 -4.68
CA ASN A 252 7.60 -7.33 -6.03
C ASN A 252 8.62 -6.91 -7.10
N ALA A 253 9.41 -5.84 -6.86
CA ALA A 253 10.46 -5.44 -7.78
C ALA A 253 11.52 -6.53 -7.93
N PHE A 254 12.01 -7.05 -6.81
CA PHE A 254 12.99 -8.16 -6.85
C PHE A 254 12.38 -9.43 -7.46
N TYR A 255 11.11 -9.73 -7.18
CA TYR A 255 10.43 -10.86 -7.81
C TYR A 255 10.34 -10.69 -9.33
N CYS A 256 9.94 -9.51 -9.81
CA CYS A 256 9.93 -9.20 -11.24
C CYS A 256 11.32 -9.35 -11.87
N PHE A 257 12.38 -8.88 -11.19
CA PHE A 257 13.74 -8.89 -11.74
C PHE A 257 14.43 -10.24 -11.67
N LEU A 258 13.98 -11.16 -10.84
CA LEU A 258 14.58 -12.50 -10.70
C LEU A 258 13.76 -13.60 -11.37
N ILE A 259 12.43 -13.46 -11.40
CA ILE A 259 11.52 -14.53 -11.82
C ILE A 259 10.75 -14.13 -13.08
N ASP A 260 10.04 -13.00 -13.08
CA ASP A 260 9.21 -12.62 -14.24
C ASP A 260 10.07 -12.18 -15.44
N GLN A 261 11.18 -11.47 -15.20
CA GLN A 261 12.07 -10.94 -16.23
C GLN A 261 13.53 -10.95 -15.73
N PRO A 262 14.21 -12.09 -15.71
CA PRO A 262 15.57 -12.22 -15.16
C PRO A 262 16.63 -11.33 -15.83
N ALA A 263 16.40 -10.91 -17.08
CA ALA A 263 17.28 -9.97 -17.77
C ALA A 263 17.22 -8.53 -17.20
N ALA A 264 16.21 -8.23 -16.37
CA ALA A 264 16.03 -6.88 -15.83
C ALA A 264 17.10 -6.50 -14.80
N TYR A 265 17.47 -7.41 -13.88
CA TYR A 265 18.45 -7.09 -12.85
C TYR A 265 19.82 -6.65 -13.41
N PRO A 266 20.49 -7.43 -14.29
CA PRO A 266 21.76 -7.01 -14.86
C PRO A 266 21.67 -5.75 -15.71
N LEU A 267 20.55 -5.51 -16.40
CA LEU A 267 20.33 -4.30 -17.16
C LEU A 267 20.22 -3.07 -16.24
N LEU A 268 19.39 -3.14 -15.21
CA LEU A 268 19.17 -2.05 -14.25
C LEU A 268 20.43 -1.74 -13.45
N ARG A 269 21.21 -2.77 -13.09
CA ARG A 269 22.50 -2.58 -12.44
C ARG A 269 23.49 -1.83 -13.32
N LYS A 270 23.52 -2.11 -14.62
CA LYS A 270 24.39 -1.40 -15.59
C LYS A 270 23.93 0.03 -15.80
N GLU A 271 22.61 0.29 -15.72
CA GLU A 271 22.00 1.59 -15.99
C GLU A 271 20.99 1.95 -14.90
N LEU A 272 21.49 2.40 -13.74
CA LEU A 272 20.67 2.76 -12.58
C LEU A 272 19.63 3.85 -12.85
N SER A 273 19.84 4.68 -13.88
CA SER A 273 18.89 5.70 -14.31
C SER A 273 17.55 5.15 -14.79
N LEU A 274 17.48 3.86 -15.14
CA LEU A 274 16.25 3.17 -15.52
C LEU A 274 15.40 2.72 -14.33
N ILE A 275 15.95 2.70 -13.10
CA ILE A 275 15.24 2.20 -11.90
C ILE A 275 13.91 2.92 -11.68
N PRO A 276 13.79 4.26 -11.75
CA PRO A 276 12.50 4.92 -11.58
C PRO A 276 11.44 4.43 -12.58
N LYS A 277 11.83 4.16 -13.83
CA LYS A 277 10.94 3.63 -14.86
C LYS A 277 10.57 2.16 -14.59
N ALA A 278 11.51 1.38 -14.08
CA ALA A 278 11.27 0.01 -13.66
C ALA A 278 10.28 -0.04 -12.47
N VAL A 279 10.38 0.87 -11.51
CA VAL A 279 9.43 0.98 -10.39
C VAL A 279 8.01 1.25 -10.89
N GLU A 280 7.80 2.12 -11.89
CA GLU A 280 6.48 2.32 -12.49
C GLU A 280 5.94 1.05 -13.15
N GLU A 281 6.78 0.29 -13.85
CA GLU A 281 6.35 -0.97 -14.45
C GLU A 281 6.07 -2.07 -13.41
N VAL A 282 6.82 -2.11 -12.31
CA VAL A 282 6.51 -3.00 -11.17
C VAL A 282 5.15 -2.62 -10.56
N LEU A 283 4.89 -1.34 -10.33
CA LEU A 283 3.61 -0.84 -9.83
C LEU A 283 2.46 -1.27 -10.73
N ARG A 284 2.63 -1.18 -12.05
CA ARG A 284 1.63 -1.65 -13.00
C ARG A 284 1.47 -3.17 -12.96
N TYR A 285 2.57 -3.90 -13.10
CA TYR A 285 2.57 -5.33 -13.36
C TYR A 285 2.25 -6.16 -12.12
N ARG A 286 2.79 -5.76 -10.94
CA ARG A 286 2.53 -6.39 -9.62
C ARG A 286 2.12 -5.33 -8.61
N SER A 287 0.92 -4.81 -8.76
CA SER A 287 0.37 -3.77 -7.89
C SER A 287 0.45 -4.15 -6.41
N PRO A 288 1.05 -3.32 -5.53
CA PRO A 288 1.07 -3.59 -4.09
C PRO A 288 -0.32 -3.66 -3.45
N ALA A 289 -1.24 -2.83 -3.94
CA ALA A 289 -2.65 -2.87 -3.60
C ALA A 289 -3.43 -3.47 -4.77
N GLN A 290 -4.02 -4.65 -4.57
CA GLN A 290 -4.71 -5.37 -5.64
C GLN A 290 -6.10 -4.82 -5.93
N PHE A 291 -6.74 -4.18 -4.95
CA PHE A 291 -8.09 -3.64 -5.07
C PHE A 291 -8.33 -2.46 -4.12
N MET A 292 -9.38 -1.72 -4.39
CA MET A 292 -9.97 -0.73 -3.49
C MET A 292 -11.47 -0.90 -3.43
N MET A 293 -12.05 -0.55 -2.28
CA MET A 293 -13.48 -0.68 -2.03
C MET A 293 -14.14 0.68 -1.99
N ARG A 294 -15.39 0.72 -2.45
CA ARG A 294 -16.26 1.89 -2.37
C ARG A 294 -17.68 1.46 -2.01
N ARG A 295 -18.49 2.43 -1.69
CA ARG A 295 -19.92 2.27 -1.48
C ARG A 295 -20.69 3.04 -2.56
N VAL A 296 -21.71 2.42 -3.13
CA VAL A 296 -22.63 3.08 -4.04
C VAL A 296 -23.38 4.17 -3.27
N ALA A 297 -23.19 5.43 -3.67
CA ALA A 297 -23.71 6.60 -2.94
C ALA A 297 -25.18 6.94 -3.30
N GLN A 298 -25.64 6.47 -4.46
CA GLN A 298 -27.00 6.62 -4.94
C GLN A 298 -27.31 5.57 -6.00
N ASP A 299 -28.57 5.27 -6.22
CA ASP A 299 -29.00 4.35 -7.27
C ASP A 299 -28.41 4.75 -8.64
N THR A 300 -27.81 3.80 -9.34
CA THR A 300 -27.11 4.08 -10.60
C THR A 300 -27.15 2.89 -11.56
N ASN A 301 -26.97 3.19 -12.86
CA ASN A 301 -26.86 2.18 -13.93
C ASN A 301 -25.63 2.48 -14.81
N VAL A 302 -24.51 2.87 -14.20
CA VAL A 302 -23.34 3.40 -14.92
C VAL A 302 -22.57 2.33 -15.71
N PHE A 303 -22.65 1.06 -15.29
CA PHE A 303 -21.97 -0.07 -15.95
C PHE A 303 -22.95 -0.99 -16.71
N GLY A 304 -24.13 -0.49 -17.07
CA GLY A 304 -25.17 -1.31 -17.70
C GLY A 304 -25.89 -2.28 -16.76
N VAL A 305 -25.66 -2.16 -15.44
CA VAL A 305 -26.31 -2.92 -14.36
C VAL A 305 -26.88 -1.97 -13.33
N GLU A 306 -28.02 -2.33 -12.75
CA GLU A 306 -28.60 -1.54 -11.65
C GLU A 306 -27.86 -1.83 -10.36
N MET A 307 -27.30 -0.77 -9.76
CA MET A 307 -26.70 -0.77 -8.43
C MET A 307 -27.53 0.11 -7.51
N LYS A 308 -27.77 -0.34 -6.28
CA LYS A 308 -28.56 0.38 -5.28
C LYS A 308 -27.67 1.15 -4.32
N GLU A 309 -28.20 2.28 -3.83
CA GLU A 309 -27.56 3.03 -2.74
C GLU A 309 -27.23 2.11 -1.56
N GLY A 310 -26.01 2.24 -1.07
CA GLY A 310 -25.53 1.45 0.07
C GLY A 310 -24.91 0.10 -0.29
N GLU A 311 -25.00 -0.36 -1.54
CA GLU A 311 -24.24 -1.53 -1.98
C GLU A 311 -22.74 -1.27 -2.02
N SER A 312 -21.98 -2.32 -1.85
CA SER A 312 -20.51 -2.25 -1.88
C SER A 312 -19.98 -2.64 -3.24
N ILE A 313 -18.89 -2.01 -3.65
CA ILE A 313 -18.20 -2.26 -4.91
C ILE A 313 -16.69 -2.37 -4.71
N ILE A 314 -16.08 -3.37 -5.33
CA ILE A 314 -14.63 -3.58 -5.37
C ILE A 314 -14.11 -3.19 -6.75
N ALA A 315 -13.16 -2.28 -6.77
CA ALA A 315 -12.39 -1.90 -7.94
C ALA A 315 -11.07 -2.67 -7.96
N TRP A 316 -10.92 -3.65 -8.87
CA TRP A 316 -9.76 -4.52 -8.96
C TRP A 316 -8.61 -3.84 -9.71
N ILE A 317 -7.75 -3.14 -8.97
CA ILE A 317 -6.60 -2.38 -9.49
C ILE A 317 -5.62 -3.31 -10.21
N GLY A 318 -5.30 -4.48 -9.61
CA GLY A 318 -4.39 -5.46 -10.22
C GLY A 318 -4.89 -5.97 -11.57
N SER A 319 -6.21 -6.10 -11.72
CA SER A 319 -6.84 -6.44 -13.00
C SER A 319 -6.76 -5.29 -14.01
N ALA A 320 -7.16 -4.09 -13.60
CA ALA A 320 -7.13 -2.89 -14.45
C ALA A 320 -5.73 -2.59 -15.00
N ASN A 321 -4.71 -2.77 -14.17
CA ASN A 321 -3.31 -2.57 -14.57
C ASN A 321 -2.79 -3.60 -15.59
N ARG A 322 -3.56 -4.64 -15.85
CA ARG A 322 -3.28 -5.68 -16.87
C ARG A 322 -4.38 -5.77 -17.93
N ASP A 323 -5.16 -4.70 -18.07
CA ASP A 323 -6.19 -4.61 -19.10
C ASP A 323 -5.55 -4.40 -20.49
N GLU A 324 -5.79 -5.32 -21.40
CA GLU A 324 -5.24 -5.34 -22.76
C GLU A 324 -5.85 -4.24 -23.65
N GLU A 325 -7.04 -3.71 -23.30
CA GLU A 325 -7.64 -2.56 -23.98
C GLU A 325 -6.88 -1.26 -23.66
N HIS A 326 -6.17 -1.21 -22.52
CA HIS A 326 -5.43 -0.03 -22.08
C HIS A 326 -3.92 -0.15 -22.24
N PHE A 327 -3.36 -1.34 -21.95
CA PHE A 327 -1.93 -1.63 -22.02
C PHE A 327 -1.62 -2.69 -23.07
N VAL A 328 -0.96 -2.30 -24.14
CA VAL A 328 -0.54 -3.27 -25.17
C VAL A 328 0.37 -4.32 -24.54
N GLN A 329 0.13 -5.62 -24.82
CA GLN A 329 0.86 -6.73 -24.19
C GLN A 329 0.88 -6.63 -22.65
N ALA A 330 -0.28 -6.37 -22.05
CA ALA A 330 -0.43 -6.07 -20.62
C ALA A 330 0.14 -7.13 -19.69
N GLU A 331 0.17 -8.39 -20.12
CA GLU A 331 0.70 -9.54 -19.36
C GLU A 331 2.22 -9.70 -19.44
N GLN A 332 2.92 -8.77 -20.09
CA GLN A 332 4.39 -8.77 -20.15
C GLN A 332 4.93 -7.66 -19.25
N PHE A 333 5.99 -7.98 -18.51
CA PHE A 333 6.80 -6.99 -17.81
C PHE A 333 7.74 -6.32 -18.82
N ASP A 334 7.54 -5.04 -19.10
CA ASP A 334 8.27 -4.31 -20.12
C ASP A 334 8.82 -2.99 -19.60
N LEU A 335 10.14 -2.94 -19.36
CA LEU A 335 10.86 -1.73 -18.93
C LEU A 335 10.75 -0.54 -19.91
N ASN A 336 10.39 -0.81 -21.16
CA ASN A 336 10.26 0.22 -22.20
C ASN A 336 8.81 0.66 -22.45
N ARG A 337 7.86 0.15 -21.69
CA ARG A 337 6.45 0.51 -21.84
C ARG A 337 6.24 2.02 -21.80
N PRO A 338 5.60 2.61 -22.84
CA PRO A 338 5.49 4.07 -22.93
C PRO A 338 4.46 4.66 -21.96
N ASN A 339 3.45 3.89 -21.54
CA ASN A 339 2.33 4.33 -20.71
C ASN A 339 2.29 3.67 -19.33
N ASN A 340 3.42 3.14 -18.81
CA ASN A 340 3.45 2.47 -17.51
C ASN A 340 3.00 3.37 -16.35
N GLN A 341 3.20 4.69 -16.44
CA GLN A 341 2.75 5.65 -15.42
C GLN A 341 1.22 5.84 -15.35
N GLN A 342 0.48 5.29 -16.30
CA GLN A 342 -0.99 5.34 -16.28
C GLN A 342 -1.62 4.27 -15.37
N HIS A 343 -0.79 3.46 -14.69
CA HIS A 343 -1.30 2.46 -13.75
C HIS A 343 -2.14 3.08 -12.62
N LEU A 344 -3.08 2.31 -12.07
CA LEU A 344 -3.98 2.73 -11.00
C LEU A 344 -3.51 2.34 -9.58
N SER A 345 -2.27 1.90 -9.40
CA SER A 345 -1.75 1.39 -8.11
C SER A 345 -1.72 2.42 -6.99
N PHE A 346 -1.70 3.70 -7.34
CA PHE A 346 -1.85 4.80 -6.39
C PHE A 346 -3.28 5.37 -6.32
N GLY A 347 -4.26 4.66 -6.89
CA GLY A 347 -5.63 5.14 -7.01
C GLY A 347 -5.80 6.24 -8.06
N LYS A 348 -6.96 6.90 -8.02
CA LYS A 348 -7.34 8.00 -8.92
C LYS A 348 -8.23 9.00 -8.20
N GLY A 349 -8.34 10.22 -8.75
CA GLY A 349 -9.27 11.25 -8.25
C GLY A 349 -8.88 11.81 -6.89
N THR A 350 -9.88 12.11 -6.06
CA THR A 350 -9.69 12.81 -4.78
C THR A 350 -8.83 12.03 -3.79
N HIS A 351 -8.86 10.70 -3.85
CA HIS A 351 -8.09 9.78 -3.00
C HIS A 351 -6.79 9.29 -3.63
N PHE A 352 -6.29 9.91 -4.69
CA PHE A 352 -4.95 9.58 -5.21
C PHE A 352 -3.93 9.58 -4.07
N CYS A 353 -3.07 8.57 -3.99
CA CYS A 353 -2.17 8.34 -2.86
C CYS A 353 -1.31 9.56 -2.54
N LEU A 354 -1.38 10.04 -1.29
CA LEU A 354 -0.58 11.18 -0.83
C LEU A 354 0.91 10.83 -0.76
N GLY A 355 1.23 9.59 -0.37
CA GLY A 355 2.59 9.08 -0.25
C GLY A 355 3.20 8.57 -1.58
N ALA A 356 2.51 8.71 -2.72
CA ALA A 356 3.00 8.18 -4.00
C ALA A 356 4.43 8.66 -4.38
N PRO A 357 4.80 9.94 -4.19
CA PRO A 357 6.17 10.39 -4.46
C PRO A 357 7.19 9.76 -3.51
N LEU A 358 6.84 9.60 -2.23
CA LEU A 358 7.70 9.00 -1.22
C LEU A 358 7.94 7.51 -1.51
N ALA A 359 6.88 6.73 -1.78
CA ALA A 359 7.00 5.31 -2.11
C ALA A 359 7.87 5.05 -3.34
N ARG A 360 7.75 5.91 -4.38
CA ARG A 360 8.62 5.86 -5.56
C ARG A 360 10.08 6.14 -5.22
N MET A 361 10.31 7.11 -4.37
CA MET A 361 11.65 7.51 -3.93
C MET A 361 12.29 6.40 -3.10
N GLU A 362 11.59 5.85 -2.11
CA GLU A 362 12.07 4.76 -1.26
C GLU A 362 12.41 3.51 -2.08
N ALA A 363 11.51 3.07 -2.95
CA ALA A 363 11.76 1.92 -3.81
C ALA A 363 12.94 2.17 -4.76
N SER A 364 13.00 3.33 -5.41
CA SER A 364 14.07 3.65 -6.34
C SER A 364 15.43 3.73 -5.64
N ILE A 365 15.53 4.37 -4.49
CA ILE A 365 16.76 4.48 -3.71
C ILE A 365 17.17 3.11 -3.15
N GLY A 366 16.24 2.38 -2.53
CA GLY A 366 16.54 1.06 -1.98
C GLY A 366 17.08 0.09 -3.01
N LEU A 367 16.45 0.04 -4.19
CA LEU A 367 16.90 -0.78 -5.33
C LEU A 367 18.26 -0.30 -5.87
N ALA A 368 18.46 1.01 -6.02
CA ALA A 368 19.71 1.55 -6.52
C ALA A 368 20.90 1.26 -5.57
N GLU A 369 20.73 1.51 -4.26
CA GLU A 369 21.78 1.25 -3.28
C GLU A 369 22.09 -0.25 -3.18
N PHE A 370 21.06 -1.11 -3.29
CA PHE A 370 21.25 -2.55 -3.36
C PHE A 370 22.06 -2.98 -4.58
N MET A 371 21.68 -2.52 -5.78
CA MET A 371 22.36 -2.87 -7.04
C MET A 371 23.79 -2.33 -7.15
N LYS A 372 24.13 -1.26 -6.42
CA LYS A 372 25.52 -0.78 -6.32
C LYS A 372 26.41 -1.77 -5.57
N ARG A 373 25.86 -2.51 -4.60
CA ARG A 373 26.63 -3.42 -3.74
C ARG A 373 26.72 -4.84 -4.28
N TYR A 374 25.61 -5.34 -4.84
CA TYR A 374 25.52 -6.71 -5.27
C TYR A 374 25.47 -6.82 -6.78
N SER A 375 26.51 -7.50 -7.32
CA SER A 375 26.69 -7.64 -8.76
C SER A 375 25.74 -8.64 -9.39
N ARG A 376 25.34 -9.66 -8.62
CA ARG A 376 24.46 -10.74 -9.06
C ARG A 376 23.58 -11.23 -7.94
N LEU A 377 22.37 -11.62 -8.31
CA LEU A 377 21.41 -12.30 -7.46
C LEU A 377 21.01 -13.63 -8.09
N THR A 378 20.89 -14.67 -7.28
CA THR A 378 20.28 -15.93 -7.66
C THR A 378 19.33 -16.40 -6.55
N LEU A 379 18.32 -17.16 -6.91
CA LEU A 379 17.43 -17.76 -5.91
C LEU A 379 18.22 -18.74 -5.03
N SER A 380 17.96 -18.72 -3.74
CA SER A 380 18.48 -19.73 -2.81
C SER A 380 17.92 -21.11 -3.16
N GLU A 381 18.68 -22.19 -2.88
CA GLU A 381 18.18 -23.56 -3.02
C GLU A 381 16.94 -23.84 -2.16
N GLN A 382 16.73 -23.06 -1.10
CA GLN A 382 15.58 -23.16 -0.21
C GLN A 382 14.35 -22.37 -0.72
N TRP A 383 14.45 -21.76 -1.90
CA TRP A 383 13.33 -20.98 -2.45
C TRP A 383 12.24 -21.91 -2.98
N SER A 384 11.03 -21.72 -2.47
CA SER A 384 9.79 -22.17 -3.12
C SER A 384 8.71 -21.12 -2.87
N LEU A 385 7.83 -20.89 -3.84
CA LEU A 385 6.80 -19.84 -3.69
C LEU A 385 5.88 -20.18 -2.52
N SER A 386 5.35 -21.40 -2.46
CA SER A 386 4.40 -21.86 -1.43
C SER A 386 4.90 -21.70 0.01
N GLU A 387 6.18 -21.96 0.25
CA GLU A 387 6.78 -21.90 1.60
C GLU A 387 7.16 -20.47 2.03
N ASN A 388 7.25 -19.56 1.07
CA ASN A 388 7.69 -18.19 1.31
C ASN A 388 6.56 -17.16 1.20
N LEU A 389 5.32 -17.58 0.92
CA LEU A 389 4.14 -16.72 1.01
C LEU A 389 3.66 -16.60 2.45
N GLY A 390 3.33 -15.37 2.81
CA GLY A 390 2.56 -15.06 4.01
C GLY A 390 1.07 -15.03 3.73
N GLN A 391 0.31 -14.72 4.75
CA GLN A 391 -1.14 -14.53 4.59
C GLN A 391 -1.45 -13.45 3.55
N ARG A 392 -2.56 -13.60 2.82
CA ARG A 392 -3.07 -12.68 1.77
C ARG A 392 -2.23 -12.63 0.49
N GLY A 393 -1.45 -13.67 0.18
CA GLY A 393 -0.69 -13.73 -1.06
C GLY A 393 0.42 -12.67 -1.14
N PHE A 394 1.23 -12.52 -0.08
CA PHE A 394 2.42 -11.67 -0.08
C PHE A 394 3.66 -12.49 0.20
N LEU A 395 4.80 -12.03 -0.31
CA LEU A 395 6.08 -12.60 0.05
C LEU A 395 6.37 -12.28 1.52
N ALA A 396 6.40 -13.31 2.38
CA ALA A 396 6.85 -13.21 3.76
C ALA A 396 8.36 -13.34 3.86
N LYS A 397 8.96 -14.08 2.90
CA LYS A 397 10.41 -14.28 2.78
C LYS A 397 10.80 -14.29 1.31
N PHE A 398 12.03 -13.90 1.02
CA PHE A 398 12.60 -14.02 -0.32
C PHE A 398 14.11 -14.28 -0.22
N PRO A 399 14.51 -15.53 0.12
CA PRO A 399 15.91 -15.88 0.28
C PRO A 399 16.63 -15.94 -1.07
N VAL A 400 17.76 -15.23 -1.15
CA VAL A 400 18.62 -15.16 -2.33
C VAL A 400 20.09 -15.28 -1.94
N CYS A 401 20.89 -15.83 -2.88
CA CYS A 401 22.35 -15.76 -2.82
C CYS A 401 22.81 -14.49 -3.55
N VAL A 402 23.79 -13.79 -2.99
CA VAL A 402 24.32 -12.53 -3.50
C VAL A 402 25.81 -12.65 -3.85
N GLU A 403 26.21 -11.99 -4.96
CA GLU A 403 27.61 -11.76 -5.31
C GLU A 403 27.88 -10.24 -5.25
N ARG A 404 29.05 -9.85 -4.69
CA ARG A 404 29.47 -8.43 -4.53
C ARG A 404 30.16 -7.88 -5.77
#